data_44c345cb53e350492714b65c5b175841
#
_entry.id   44c345cb53e350492714b65c5b175841
#
_cell.length_a   1.000
_cell.length_b   1.000
_cell.length_c   1.000
_cell.angle_alpha   90.00
_cell.angle_beta   90.00
_cell.angle_gamma   90.00
#
_symmetry.space_group_name_H-M   'P 1'
#
loop_
_entity.id
_entity.type
_entity.pdbx_description
1 polymer ?
#
loop_
_entity_poly.entity_id
_entity_poly.type
_entity_poly.pdbx_seq_one_letter_code
_entity_poly.pdbx_strand_id
1 'polypeptide(L)'
;DSAIGLSDAVIANPNDVQAAFSQYDKTRRNTVEMIQYAAIVSLDWFENMDRNAKHDFQQFAFGCMTRSKKVTFENLVIRDASFPDKVLAEFNTNIGTTDLKTPAAFTPFSLRKMKLENRIVMSPMGQYSAENGLVNNWHLVHYGARATGGIGLILTEMTAVSKTGRITLGCTGIWNENQVVEWKKITDFIHQNSKSKIGIQLGHSGRKGAIN
;
A
#
# COMPACT_ATOMS: atom_id res chain seq x y z
N ASP A 1 -23.89 -24.88 2.03
CA ASP A 1 -24.43 -23.56 2.47
C ASP A 1 -25.31 -22.90 1.41
N SER A 2 -24.90 -22.82 0.11
CA SER A 2 -25.70 -22.19 -0.94
C SER A 2 -26.97 -22.98 -1.25
N ALA A 3 -26.88 -24.32 -1.31
CA ALA A 3 -28.06 -25.17 -1.53
C ALA A 3 -29.05 -25.09 -0.36
N ILE A 4 -28.56 -25.05 0.89
CA ILE A 4 -29.41 -24.85 2.06
C ILE A 4 -30.11 -23.50 1.99
N GLY A 5 -29.36 -22.41 1.75
CA GLY A 5 -29.93 -21.06 1.66
C GLY A 5 -30.97 -20.92 0.53
N LEU A 6 -30.78 -21.62 -0.61
CA LEU A 6 -31.77 -21.64 -1.67
C LEU A 6 -33.02 -22.43 -1.25
N SER A 7 -32.84 -23.61 -0.63
CA SER A 7 -33.94 -24.40 -0.09
C SER A 7 -34.77 -23.59 0.90
N ASP A 8 -34.14 -22.92 1.85
CA ASP A 8 -34.82 -22.10 2.86
C ASP A 8 -35.60 -20.95 2.22
N ALA A 9 -35.04 -20.31 1.19
CA ALA A 9 -35.69 -19.21 0.48
C ALA A 9 -36.92 -19.71 -0.32
N VAL A 10 -36.84 -20.91 -0.94
CA VAL A 10 -37.97 -21.53 -1.65
C VAL A 10 -39.07 -21.97 -0.68
N ILE A 11 -38.70 -22.55 0.46
CA ILE A 11 -39.67 -22.96 1.49
C ILE A 11 -40.40 -21.72 2.07
N ALA A 12 -39.68 -20.61 2.25
CA ALA A 12 -40.25 -19.35 2.75
C ALA A 12 -41.18 -18.64 1.74
N ASN A 13 -41.03 -18.93 0.42
CA ASN A 13 -41.80 -18.32 -0.66
C ASN A 13 -42.37 -19.39 -1.62
N PRO A 14 -43.25 -20.29 -1.17
CA PRO A 14 -43.62 -21.50 -1.89
C PRO A 14 -44.36 -21.21 -3.21
N ASN A 15 -44.99 -20.06 -3.35
CA ASN A 15 -45.79 -19.68 -4.55
C ASN A 15 -45.17 -18.48 -5.31
N ASP A 16 -44.01 -18.03 -4.92
CA ASP A 16 -43.32 -16.88 -5.56
C ASP A 16 -41.80 -17.15 -5.71
N VAL A 17 -41.48 -17.75 -6.87
CA VAL A 17 -40.08 -18.08 -7.23
C VAL A 17 -39.21 -16.85 -7.34
N GLN A 18 -39.77 -15.71 -7.79
CA GLN A 18 -39.02 -14.47 -7.90
C GLN A 18 -38.64 -13.91 -6.54
N ALA A 19 -39.57 -13.94 -5.59
CA ALA A 19 -39.30 -13.55 -4.19
C ALA A 19 -38.27 -14.49 -3.55
N ALA A 20 -38.36 -15.81 -3.78
CA ALA A 20 -37.41 -16.78 -3.30
C ALA A 20 -35.97 -16.46 -3.79
N PHE A 21 -35.81 -16.22 -5.10
CA PHE A 21 -34.48 -15.88 -5.66
C PHE A 21 -33.96 -14.53 -5.14
N SER A 22 -34.82 -13.53 -5.00
CA SER A 22 -34.44 -12.23 -4.44
C SER A 22 -33.97 -12.35 -2.98
N GLN A 23 -34.68 -13.14 -2.19
CA GLN A 23 -34.29 -13.44 -0.81
C GLN A 23 -32.96 -14.20 -0.74
N TYR A 24 -32.78 -15.22 -1.56
CA TYR A 24 -31.53 -15.98 -1.65
C TYR A 24 -30.34 -15.07 -2.02
N ASP A 25 -30.48 -14.27 -3.07
CA ASP A 25 -29.44 -13.35 -3.51
C ASP A 25 -29.06 -12.35 -2.39
N LYS A 26 -30.06 -11.71 -1.78
CA LYS A 26 -29.86 -10.75 -0.69
C LYS A 26 -29.13 -11.35 0.51
N THR A 27 -29.41 -12.60 0.86
CA THR A 27 -28.79 -13.26 2.02
C THR A 27 -27.41 -13.84 1.74
N ARG A 28 -27.14 -14.24 0.48
CA ARG A 28 -25.93 -14.97 0.12
C ARG A 28 -24.86 -14.15 -0.60
N ARG A 29 -25.25 -13.09 -1.30
CA ARG A 29 -24.35 -12.28 -2.16
C ARG A 29 -23.05 -11.89 -1.47
N ASN A 30 -23.14 -11.22 -0.33
CA ASN A 30 -21.94 -10.74 0.38
C ASN A 30 -20.99 -11.87 0.77
N THR A 31 -21.53 -13.01 1.22
CA THR A 31 -20.70 -14.16 1.60
C THR A 31 -20.02 -14.78 0.38
N VAL A 32 -20.74 -14.91 -0.74
CA VAL A 32 -20.18 -15.46 -1.98
C VAL A 32 -19.11 -14.54 -2.57
N GLU A 33 -19.35 -13.22 -2.61
CA GLU A 33 -18.40 -12.23 -3.10
C GLU A 33 -17.11 -12.23 -2.25
N MET A 34 -17.23 -12.34 -0.91
CA MET A 34 -16.05 -12.46 -0.04
C MET A 34 -15.23 -13.73 -0.32
N ILE A 35 -15.89 -14.85 -0.56
CA ILE A 35 -15.22 -16.12 -0.89
C ILE A 35 -14.55 -16.03 -2.26
N GLN A 36 -15.24 -15.49 -3.26
CA GLN A 36 -14.69 -15.29 -4.60
C GLN A 36 -13.49 -14.36 -4.58
N TYR A 37 -13.57 -13.24 -3.84
CA TYR A 37 -12.43 -12.34 -3.68
C TYR A 37 -11.23 -13.05 -3.04
N ALA A 38 -11.44 -13.82 -1.98
CA ALA A 38 -10.36 -14.58 -1.34
C ALA A 38 -9.75 -15.64 -2.29
N ALA A 39 -10.57 -16.25 -3.16
CA ALA A 39 -10.11 -17.20 -4.17
C ALA A 39 -9.27 -16.51 -5.26
N ILE A 40 -9.68 -15.34 -5.76
CA ILE A 40 -8.93 -14.56 -6.75
C ILE A 40 -7.57 -14.12 -6.17
N VAL A 41 -7.56 -13.59 -4.95
CA VAL A 41 -6.29 -13.20 -4.29
C VAL A 41 -5.37 -14.41 -4.07
N SER A 42 -5.96 -15.57 -3.74
CA SER A 42 -5.20 -16.83 -3.61
C SER A 42 -4.65 -17.32 -4.95
N LEU A 43 -5.40 -17.16 -6.04
CA LEU A 43 -4.97 -17.50 -7.39
C LEU A 43 -3.74 -16.68 -7.81
N ASP A 44 -3.77 -15.36 -7.60
CA ASP A 44 -2.63 -14.46 -7.88
C ASP A 44 -1.34 -14.94 -7.19
N TRP A 45 -1.44 -15.45 -5.96
CA TRP A 45 -0.30 -16.03 -5.25
C TRP A 45 0.26 -17.27 -5.96
N PHE A 46 -0.61 -18.15 -6.46
CA PHE A 46 -0.19 -19.36 -7.19
C PHE A 46 0.36 -19.05 -8.58
N GLU A 47 -0.17 -18.05 -9.27
CA GLU A 47 0.35 -17.59 -10.57
C GLU A 47 1.75 -17.00 -10.46
N ASN A 48 2.16 -16.55 -9.27
CA ASN A 48 3.50 -16.06 -8.97
C ASN A 48 4.40 -17.13 -8.29
N MET A 49 4.14 -18.42 -8.50
CA MET A 49 4.84 -19.52 -7.83
C MET A 49 6.35 -19.49 -8.08
N ASP A 50 6.82 -19.17 -9.29
CA ASP A 50 8.25 -19.08 -9.63
C ASP A 50 9.00 -18.06 -8.76
N ARG A 51 8.34 -17.00 -8.35
CA ARG A 51 8.86 -16.01 -7.39
C ARG A 51 8.78 -16.53 -5.97
N ASN A 52 7.62 -17.07 -5.59
CA ASN A 52 7.33 -17.47 -4.22
C ASN A 52 8.16 -18.67 -3.77
N ALA A 53 8.46 -19.61 -4.67
CA ALA A 53 9.31 -20.78 -4.41
C ALA A 53 10.78 -20.44 -4.16
N LYS A 54 11.22 -19.20 -4.40
CA LYS A 54 12.60 -18.74 -4.11
C LYS A 54 12.79 -18.31 -2.66
N HIS A 55 11.72 -18.19 -1.90
CA HIS A 55 11.80 -17.92 -0.47
C HIS A 55 12.27 -19.14 0.29
N ASP A 56 12.85 -18.93 1.48
CA ASP A 56 13.10 -20.02 2.42
C ASP A 56 11.78 -20.71 2.84
N PHE A 57 11.91 -21.88 3.45
CA PHE A 57 10.73 -22.70 3.76
C PHE A 57 9.74 -21.99 4.68
N GLN A 58 10.21 -21.26 5.69
CA GLN A 58 9.34 -20.58 6.65
C GLN A 58 8.57 -19.43 5.99
N GLN A 59 9.24 -18.62 5.18
CA GLN A 59 8.62 -17.53 4.43
C GLN A 59 7.65 -18.05 3.38
N PHE A 60 8.01 -19.12 2.66
CA PHE A 60 7.12 -19.78 1.71
C PHE A 60 5.87 -20.32 2.39
N ALA A 61 6.03 -21.05 3.50
CA ALA A 61 4.91 -21.60 4.27
C ALA A 61 4.00 -20.49 4.81
N PHE A 62 4.59 -19.41 5.35
CA PHE A 62 3.83 -18.23 5.80
C PHE A 62 3.05 -17.59 4.66
N GLY A 63 3.69 -17.32 3.52
CA GLY A 63 3.06 -16.78 2.33
C GLY A 63 1.93 -17.66 1.81
N CYS A 64 2.13 -18.99 1.80
CA CYS A 64 1.11 -19.96 1.40
C CYS A 64 -0.10 -19.93 2.35
N MET A 65 0.11 -19.90 3.66
CA MET A 65 -0.97 -19.88 4.64
C MET A 65 -1.75 -18.56 4.67
N THR A 66 -1.09 -17.45 4.40
CA THR A 66 -1.71 -16.11 4.41
C THR A 66 -2.16 -15.62 3.01
N ARG A 67 -1.97 -16.41 1.96
CA ARG A 67 -2.17 -16.03 0.55
C ARG A 67 -3.51 -15.40 0.23
N SER A 68 -4.57 -15.81 0.90
CA SER A 68 -5.94 -15.30 0.68
C SER A 68 -6.21 -13.97 1.39
N LYS A 69 -5.25 -13.48 2.20
CA LYS A 69 -5.39 -12.32 3.10
C LYS A 69 -6.53 -12.45 4.12
N LYS A 70 -7.09 -13.64 4.30
CA LYS A 70 -8.10 -13.95 5.33
C LYS A 70 -7.47 -14.48 6.61
N VAL A 71 -6.30 -15.11 6.49
CA VAL A 71 -5.50 -15.57 7.62
C VAL A 71 -4.43 -14.53 7.88
N THR A 72 -4.46 -13.93 9.07
CA THR A 72 -3.49 -12.92 9.51
C THR A 72 -2.39 -13.54 10.36
N PHE A 73 -1.38 -12.75 10.69
CA PHE A 73 -0.33 -13.15 11.62
C PHE A 73 -0.92 -13.59 12.97
N GLU A 74 -1.87 -12.85 13.50
CA GLU A 74 -2.56 -13.13 14.77
C GLU A 74 -3.36 -14.44 14.70
N ASN A 75 -3.99 -14.74 13.57
CA ASN A 75 -4.69 -16.02 13.41
C ASN A 75 -3.74 -17.21 13.43
N LEU A 76 -2.51 -17.06 12.90
CA LEU A 76 -1.50 -18.10 12.96
C LEU A 76 -1.02 -18.33 14.40
N VAL A 77 -0.86 -17.28 15.22
CA VAL A 77 -0.50 -17.38 16.63
C VAL A 77 -1.50 -18.27 17.41
N ILE A 78 -2.79 -18.18 17.10
CA ILE A 78 -3.84 -19.03 17.72
C ILE A 78 -3.63 -20.52 17.41
N ARG A 79 -3.10 -20.83 16.22
CA ARG A 79 -2.88 -22.21 15.76
C ARG A 79 -1.54 -22.80 16.23
N ASP A 80 -0.49 -22.01 16.09
CA ASP A 80 0.87 -22.31 16.56
C ASP A 80 1.57 -21.01 16.91
N ALA A 81 1.62 -20.71 18.22
CA ALA A 81 2.23 -19.49 18.73
C ALA A 81 3.74 -19.37 18.37
N SER A 82 4.42 -20.48 18.13
CA SER A 82 5.84 -20.48 17.80
C SER A 82 6.15 -20.23 16.31
N PHE A 83 5.20 -20.51 15.42
CA PHE A 83 5.44 -20.42 13.97
C PHE A 83 5.65 -19.00 13.48
N PRO A 84 4.81 -18.00 13.81
CA PRO A 84 5.04 -16.62 13.43
C PRO A 84 6.35 -16.04 13.95
N ASP A 85 6.74 -16.39 15.18
CA ASP A 85 8.01 -15.96 15.76
C ASP A 85 9.21 -16.53 15.00
N LYS A 86 9.15 -17.80 14.58
CA LYS A 86 10.19 -18.44 13.75
C LYS A 86 10.32 -17.75 12.39
N VAL A 87 9.18 -17.47 11.74
CA VAL A 87 9.16 -16.74 10.44
C VAL A 87 9.80 -15.37 10.58
N LEU A 88 9.46 -14.64 11.64
CA LEU A 88 9.98 -13.30 11.88
C LEU A 88 11.48 -13.35 12.22
N ALA A 89 11.92 -14.29 13.06
CA ALA A 89 13.31 -14.46 13.43
C ALA A 89 14.19 -14.82 12.22
N GLU A 90 13.73 -15.75 11.37
CA GLU A 90 14.44 -16.13 10.14
C GLU A 90 14.54 -14.96 9.15
N PHE A 91 13.42 -14.22 8.95
CA PHE A 91 13.42 -13.01 8.14
C PHE A 91 14.45 -11.99 8.65
N ASN A 92 14.46 -11.69 9.95
CA ASN A 92 15.37 -10.73 10.57
C ASN A 92 16.83 -11.20 10.47
N THR A 93 17.09 -12.49 10.64
CA THR A 93 18.42 -13.09 10.45
C THR A 93 18.89 -12.90 9.00
N ASN A 94 18.06 -13.19 8.01
CA ASN A 94 18.39 -13.10 6.59
C ASN A 94 18.73 -11.66 6.14
N ILE A 95 18.16 -10.66 6.77
CA ILE A 95 18.46 -9.25 6.48
C ILE A 95 19.54 -8.65 7.41
N GLY A 96 20.09 -9.44 8.34
CA GLY A 96 21.17 -9.02 9.25
C GLY A 96 20.70 -8.09 10.38
N THR A 97 19.43 -8.13 10.76
CA THR A 97 18.91 -7.36 11.90
C THR A 97 19.23 -8.10 13.20
N THR A 98 19.73 -7.38 14.21
CA THR A 98 20.11 -7.95 15.51
C THR A 98 18.92 -8.26 16.40
N ASP A 99 17.86 -7.45 16.33
CA ASP A 99 16.60 -7.71 17.04
C ASP A 99 15.69 -8.60 16.18
N LEU A 100 15.61 -9.88 16.54
CA LEU A 100 14.84 -10.89 15.82
C LEU A 100 13.32 -10.74 15.97
N LYS A 101 12.85 -9.81 16.82
CA LYS A 101 11.42 -9.52 17.04
C LYS A 101 10.95 -8.25 16.31
N THR A 102 11.85 -7.52 15.67
CA THR A 102 11.47 -6.31 14.92
C THR A 102 10.48 -6.67 13.81
N PRO A 103 9.26 -6.07 13.78
CA PRO A 103 8.31 -6.29 12.69
C PRO A 103 8.93 -5.90 11.34
N ALA A 104 8.67 -6.69 10.30
CA ALA A 104 9.29 -6.54 8.98
C ALA A 104 9.16 -5.11 8.40
N ALA A 105 8.04 -4.42 8.66
CA ALA A 105 7.82 -3.03 8.21
C ALA A 105 8.85 -2.04 8.77
N PHE A 106 9.39 -2.30 9.96
CA PHE A 106 10.36 -1.43 10.64
C PHE A 106 11.81 -1.85 10.44
N THR A 107 12.05 -2.85 9.61
CA THR A 107 13.42 -3.29 9.29
C THR A 107 14.02 -2.49 8.16
N PRO A 108 15.36 -2.29 8.13
CA PRO A 108 16.03 -1.59 7.04
C PRO A 108 15.77 -2.23 5.66
N PHE A 109 15.81 -1.41 4.64
CA PHE A 109 15.68 -1.85 3.25
C PHE A 109 16.68 -1.14 2.36
N SER A 110 17.31 -1.87 1.45
CA SER A 110 18.25 -1.30 0.47
C SER A 110 17.70 -1.42 -0.94
N LEU A 111 17.62 -0.30 -1.65
CA LEU A 111 17.29 -0.24 -3.06
C LEU A 111 18.51 0.28 -3.82
N ARG A 112 19.28 -0.60 -4.45
CA ARG A 112 20.59 -0.28 -5.03
C ARG A 112 21.51 0.35 -3.96
N LYS A 113 21.91 1.61 -4.13
CA LYS A 113 22.76 2.36 -3.18
C LYS A 113 21.97 3.12 -2.11
N MET A 114 20.65 3.21 -2.24
CA MET A 114 19.79 3.92 -1.27
C MET A 114 19.44 2.99 -0.12
N LYS A 115 19.80 3.40 1.09
CA LYS A 115 19.44 2.70 2.33
C LYS A 115 18.28 3.43 3.00
N LEU A 116 17.23 2.71 3.35
CA LEU A 116 16.07 3.17 4.10
C LEU A 116 16.13 2.58 5.52
N GLU A 117 15.77 3.37 6.52
CA GLU A 117 15.73 2.92 7.93
C GLU A 117 14.59 1.92 8.19
N ASN A 118 13.55 1.96 7.36
CA ASN A 118 12.42 1.03 7.42
C ASN A 118 11.75 0.90 6.05
N ARG A 119 10.76 0.03 5.93
CA ARG A 119 10.05 -0.30 4.67
C ARG A 119 8.76 0.49 4.46
N ILE A 120 8.52 1.52 5.26
CA ILE A 120 7.34 2.36 5.15
C ILE A 120 7.62 3.46 4.13
N VAL A 121 6.80 3.49 3.08
CA VAL A 121 6.93 4.46 1.98
C VAL A 121 5.65 5.26 1.86
N MET A 122 5.76 6.57 1.90
CA MET A 122 4.68 7.48 1.56
C MET A 122 4.56 7.54 0.03
N SER A 123 3.43 7.08 -0.50
CA SER A 123 3.13 7.18 -1.93
C SER A 123 2.81 8.63 -2.34
N PRO A 124 2.97 8.98 -3.63
CA PRO A 124 2.58 10.29 -4.15
C PRO A 124 1.09 10.59 -3.94
N MET A 125 0.80 11.74 -3.37
CA MET A 125 -0.58 12.20 -3.11
C MET A 125 -0.70 13.69 -3.41
N GLY A 126 -1.42 14.05 -4.48
CA GLY A 126 -1.65 15.43 -4.89
C GLY A 126 -2.31 16.26 -3.80
N GLN A 127 -1.69 17.37 -3.44
CA GLN A 127 -2.20 18.31 -2.45
C GLN A 127 -2.97 19.45 -3.09
N TYR A 128 -2.69 19.74 -4.36
CA TYR A 128 -3.30 20.83 -5.14
C TYR A 128 -3.24 22.20 -4.43
N SER A 129 -2.20 22.43 -3.64
CA SER A 129 -2.02 23.61 -2.79
C SER A 129 -0.86 24.50 -3.23
N ALA A 130 -0.27 24.25 -4.40
CA ALA A 130 0.78 25.06 -4.97
C ALA A 130 0.23 26.34 -5.65
N GLU A 131 1.02 27.40 -5.60
CA GLU A 131 0.74 28.66 -6.30
C GLU A 131 1.76 28.83 -7.42
N ASN A 132 1.32 28.88 -8.67
CA ASN A 132 2.20 28.95 -9.84
C ASN A 132 3.28 27.85 -9.87
N GLY A 133 2.96 26.67 -9.34
CA GLY A 133 3.87 25.55 -9.25
C GLY A 133 4.86 25.64 -8.08
N LEU A 134 4.83 26.68 -7.29
CA LEU A 134 5.69 26.84 -6.11
C LEU A 134 5.12 26.04 -4.93
N VAL A 135 5.95 25.24 -4.30
CA VAL A 135 5.66 24.65 -3.00
C VAL A 135 5.70 25.74 -1.93
N ASN A 136 4.97 25.54 -0.85
CA ASN A 136 4.83 26.52 0.24
C ASN A 136 4.82 25.81 1.59
N ASN A 137 4.47 26.53 2.66
CA ASN A 137 4.44 25.99 4.02
C ASN A 137 3.49 24.79 4.18
N TRP A 138 2.42 24.68 3.39
CA TRP A 138 1.55 23.49 3.39
C TRP A 138 2.36 22.25 3.06
N HIS A 139 3.17 22.31 2.00
CA HIS A 139 4.00 21.19 1.56
C HIS A 139 5.12 20.89 2.57
N LEU A 140 5.72 21.93 3.18
CA LEU A 140 6.72 21.74 4.24
C LEU A 140 6.12 20.98 5.43
N VAL A 141 4.95 21.39 5.91
CA VAL A 141 4.25 20.70 7.01
C VAL A 141 3.85 19.29 6.59
N HIS A 142 3.31 19.14 5.37
CA HIS A 142 2.85 17.85 4.85
C HIS A 142 3.99 16.81 4.79
N TYR A 143 5.12 17.14 4.18
CA TYR A 143 6.25 16.22 4.06
C TYR A 143 7.09 16.17 5.35
N GLY A 144 7.30 17.31 5.99
CA GLY A 144 8.10 17.41 7.21
C GLY A 144 7.52 16.60 8.37
N ALA A 145 6.20 16.66 8.59
CA ALA A 145 5.55 15.89 9.65
C ALA A 145 5.71 14.37 9.43
N ARG A 146 5.63 13.88 8.19
CA ARG A 146 5.84 12.45 7.89
C ARG A 146 7.30 12.07 8.09
N ALA A 147 8.23 12.92 7.67
CA ALA A 147 9.66 12.68 7.84
C ALA A 147 10.04 12.59 9.32
N THR A 148 9.62 13.55 10.14
CA THR A 148 9.87 13.53 11.59
C THR A 148 9.12 12.41 12.31
N GLY A 149 8.02 11.91 11.73
CA GLY A 149 7.32 10.70 12.16
C GLY A 149 8.06 9.39 11.87
N GLY A 150 9.24 9.46 11.21
CA GLY A 150 10.12 8.29 11.02
C GLY A 150 9.82 7.42 9.81
N ILE A 151 9.12 7.91 8.80
CA ILE A 151 8.90 7.16 7.55
C ILE A 151 10.22 6.93 6.80
N GLY A 152 10.40 5.77 6.15
CA GLY A 152 11.65 5.43 5.45
C GLY A 152 11.88 6.23 4.17
N LEU A 153 10.82 6.37 3.35
CA LEU A 153 10.86 7.09 2.07
C LEU A 153 9.59 7.91 1.86
N ILE A 154 9.76 9.13 1.41
CA ILE A 154 8.69 10.01 0.95
C ILE A 154 8.79 10.15 -0.57
N LEU A 155 7.71 9.88 -1.30
CA LEU A 155 7.56 10.30 -2.68
C LEU A 155 6.63 11.49 -2.72
N THR A 156 7.11 12.59 -3.32
CA THR A 156 6.31 13.80 -3.44
C THR A 156 5.09 13.57 -4.34
N GLU A 157 4.11 14.43 -4.24
CA GLU A 157 3.05 14.51 -5.24
C GLU A 157 3.60 14.70 -6.65
N MET A 158 2.74 14.44 -7.65
CA MET A 158 3.09 14.68 -9.05
C MET A 158 3.54 16.13 -9.24
N THR A 159 4.79 16.29 -9.60
CA THR A 159 5.45 17.57 -9.80
C THR A 159 5.68 17.78 -11.29
N ALA A 160 5.02 18.79 -11.85
CA ALA A 160 5.02 19.04 -13.28
C ALA A 160 6.39 19.52 -13.78
N VAL A 161 6.84 18.95 -14.89
CA VAL A 161 8.11 19.32 -15.55
C VAL A 161 7.96 20.53 -16.48
N SER A 162 6.74 21.01 -16.70
CA SER A 162 6.43 22.22 -17.47
C SER A 162 5.16 22.87 -16.94
N LYS A 163 4.97 24.15 -17.24
CA LYS A 163 3.77 24.89 -16.87
C LYS A 163 2.49 24.23 -17.42
N THR A 164 2.54 23.70 -18.62
CA THR A 164 1.44 23.01 -19.29
C THR A 164 1.28 21.55 -18.84
N GLY A 165 2.27 21.01 -18.13
CA GLY A 165 2.25 19.64 -17.63
C GLY A 165 1.47 19.44 -16.34
N ARG A 166 0.89 20.48 -15.75
CA ARG A 166 0.10 20.40 -14.52
C ARG A 166 -1.23 19.69 -14.76
N ILE A 167 -1.72 18.97 -13.78
CA ILE A 167 -3.10 18.44 -13.77
C ILE A 167 -4.09 19.57 -13.51
N THR A 168 -3.80 20.40 -12.51
CA THR A 168 -4.53 21.60 -12.16
C THR A 168 -3.59 22.76 -11.88
N LEU A 169 -4.10 23.98 -11.74
CA LEU A 169 -3.29 25.16 -11.39
C LEU A 169 -2.65 25.03 -10.00
N GLY A 170 -3.22 24.22 -9.11
CA GLY A 170 -2.69 23.92 -7.77
C GLY A 170 -1.60 22.85 -7.74
N CYS A 171 -1.19 22.27 -8.88
CA CYS A 171 -0.10 21.29 -8.90
C CYS A 171 1.25 21.96 -8.68
N THR A 172 2.13 21.25 -7.98
CA THR A 172 3.54 21.61 -7.85
C THR A 172 4.30 21.50 -9.19
N GLY A 173 5.39 22.20 -9.31
CA GLY A 173 6.24 22.19 -10.50
C GLY A 173 7.73 22.24 -10.17
N ILE A 174 8.54 21.93 -11.19
CA ILE A 174 10.00 22.00 -11.13
C ILE A 174 10.57 22.38 -12.50
N TRP A 175 9.98 23.37 -13.17
CA TRP A 175 10.40 23.80 -14.51
C TRP A 175 11.19 25.11 -14.51
N ASN A 176 11.47 25.72 -13.34
CA ASN A 176 12.30 26.92 -13.21
C ASN A 176 13.02 26.96 -11.86
N GLU A 177 14.04 27.82 -11.76
CA GLU A 177 14.91 27.92 -10.59
C GLU A 177 14.17 28.34 -9.30
N ASN A 178 13.16 29.18 -9.37
CA ASN A 178 12.42 29.59 -8.18
C ASN A 178 11.75 28.38 -7.50
N GLN A 179 11.22 27.45 -8.32
CA GLN A 179 10.64 26.21 -7.80
C GLN A 179 11.70 25.30 -7.19
N VAL A 180 12.89 25.22 -7.78
CA VAL A 180 14.02 24.46 -7.21
C VAL A 180 14.39 25.01 -5.84
N VAL A 181 14.48 26.34 -5.67
CA VAL A 181 14.78 26.99 -4.38
C VAL A 181 13.75 26.62 -3.31
N GLU A 182 12.46 26.66 -3.64
CA GLU A 182 11.41 26.33 -2.67
C GLU A 182 11.41 24.82 -2.33
N TRP A 183 11.59 23.93 -3.32
CA TRP A 183 11.77 22.51 -3.05
C TRP A 183 12.99 22.22 -2.19
N LYS A 184 14.06 22.96 -2.39
CA LYS A 184 15.29 22.83 -1.59
C LYS A 184 15.04 23.07 -0.10
N LYS A 185 14.21 24.04 0.27
CA LYS A 185 13.85 24.28 1.67
C LYS A 185 13.22 23.05 2.32
N ILE A 186 12.33 22.36 1.58
CA ILE A 186 11.66 21.14 2.07
C ILE A 186 12.66 19.99 2.21
N THR A 187 13.50 19.78 1.19
CA THR A 187 14.49 18.69 1.21
C THR A 187 15.54 18.92 2.30
N ASP A 188 16.02 20.15 2.47
CA ASP A 188 16.97 20.51 3.51
C ASP A 188 16.36 20.27 4.91
N PHE A 189 15.11 20.69 5.14
CA PHE A 189 14.43 20.42 6.39
C PHE A 189 14.35 18.92 6.70
N ILE A 190 13.94 18.10 5.72
CA ILE A 190 13.82 16.66 5.89
C ILE A 190 15.17 16.03 6.21
N HIS A 191 16.22 16.38 5.47
CA HIS A 191 17.55 15.80 5.65
C HIS A 191 18.22 16.23 6.96
N GLN A 192 17.91 17.43 7.46
CA GLN A 192 18.44 17.93 8.71
C GLN A 192 17.73 17.37 9.95
N ASN A 193 16.43 17.08 9.83
CA ASN A 193 15.58 16.75 10.97
C ASN A 193 15.10 15.30 10.99
N SER A 194 15.49 14.48 10.01
CA SER A 194 15.08 13.07 9.93
C SER A 194 16.11 12.21 9.19
N LYS A 195 15.92 10.88 9.28
CA LYS A 195 16.66 9.91 8.46
C LYS A 195 15.90 9.51 7.19
N SER A 196 14.69 10.05 7.00
CA SER A 196 13.84 9.77 5.84
C SER A 196 14.54 10.17 4.54
N LYS A 197 14.32 9.38 3.50
CA LYS A 197 14.68 9.77 2.14
C LYS A 197 13.49 10.44 1.47
N ILE A 198 13.76 11.36 0.56
CA ILE A 198 12.73 12.01 -0.25
C ILE A 198 13.06 11.85 -1.73
N GLY A 199 12.07 11.46 -2.51
CA GLY A 199 12.11 11.37 -3.97
C GLY A 199 10.98 12.19 -4.58
N ILE A 200 11.16 12.63 -5.81
CA ILE A 200 10.18 13.43 -6.54
C ILE A 200 9.48 12.56 -7.59
N GLN A 201 8.13 12.65 -7.65
CA GLN A 201 7.37 12.09 -8.77
C GLN A 201 7.27 13.13 -9.87
N LEU A 202 8.13 13.02 -10.88
CA LEU A 202 8.06 13.87 -12.08
C LEU A 202 6.91 13.44 -12.98
N GLY A 203 6.16 14.40 -13.51
CA GLY A 203 5.03 14.09 -14.37
C GLY A 203 4.65 15.18 -15.34
N HIS A 204 3.85 14.78 -16.32
CA HIS A 204 3.18 15.66 -17.29
C HIS A 204 1.79 15.09 -17.56
N SER A 205 0.74 15.85 -17.27
CA SER A 205 -0.65 15.40 -17.38
C SER A 205 -1.08 15.13 -18.83
N GLY A 206 -0.38 15.71 -19.81
CA GLY A 206 -0.74 15.57 -21.21
C GLY A 206 -2.18 16.03 -21.49
N ARG A 207 -2.90 15.25 -22.28
CA ARG A 207 -4.31 15.52 -22.64
C ARG A 207 -5.32 15.41 -21.47
N LYS A 208 -4.88 14.90 -20.33
CA LYS A 208 -5.72 14.75 -19.13
C LYS A 208 -5.55 15.90 -18.12
N GLY A 209 -4.75 16.92 -18.46
CA GLY A 209 -4.63 18.11 -17.64
C GLY A 209 -5.94 18.89 -17.63
N ALA A 210 -6.42 19.29 -16.45
CA ALA A 210 -7.52 20.24 -16.36
C ALA A 210 -6.96 21.62 -16.70
N ILE A 211 -7.36 22.12 -17.84
CA ILE A 211 -7.03 23.47 -18.29
C ILE A 211 -8.17 24.37 -17.78
N ASN A 212 -8.03 24.91 -16.58
CA ASN A 212 -8.75 26.13 -16.16
C ASN A 212 -8.00 26.76 -14.99
#